data_ffec0cfde1b2f4d6a9234d08c69eb6c3
#
_entry.id   ffec0cfde1b2f4d6a9234d08c69eb6c3
#
_cell.length_a   1.000
_cell.length_b   1.000
_cell.length_c   1.000
_cell.angle_alpha   90.00
_cell.angle_beta   90.00
_cell.angle_gamma   90.00
#
_symmetry.space_group_name_H-M   'P 1'
#
loop_
_entity.id
_entity.type
_entity.pdbx_description
1 polymer ?
#
loop_
_entity_poly.entity_id
_entity_poly.type
_entity_poly.pdbx_seq_one_letter_code
_entity_poly.pdbx_strand_id
1 'polypeptide(L)'
;MKKIISILILFLIPIVGCKKYNFEEIQECHYLKVEDTYIPWFSGKYWVNFVSDYEISNDVSVEPINYCNWVSDFDVRFEKIYIQVDTNDTDRDRECLFVVYSNKFNISDTFNVFQQKGVDTSGNPSIGGSSSASRNQCAARTKKGKRCKRRASKGSIYCWQHGG
;
A
#
# COMPACT_ATOMS: atom_id res chain seq x y z
N MET A 1 -26.63 -44.40 -81.96
CA MET A 1 -27.24 -44.38 -80.63
C MET A 1 -26.16 -43.97 -79.65
N LYS A 2 -26.12 -42.70 -79.20
CA LYS A 2 -25.11 -42.17 -78.27
C LYS A 2 -25.73 -42.18 -76.91
N LYS A 3 -25.17 -42.90 -75.96
CA LYS A 3 -25.56 -42.90 -74.55
C LYS A 3 -24.93 -41.70 -73.86
N ILE A 4 -25.77 -40.76 -73.40
CA ILE A 4 -25.33 -39.65 -72.60
C ILE A 4 -25.28 -40.13 -71.12
N ILE A 5 -24.06 -40.21 -70.60
CA ILE A 5 -23.83 -40.52 -69.17
C ILE A 5 -23.88 -39.17 -68.46
N SER A 6 -24.96 -38.99 -67.68
CA SER A 6 -25.14 -37.80 -66.83
C SER A 6 -24.36 -38.06 -65.56
N ILE A 7 -23.24 -37.38 -65.40
CA ILE A 7 -22.45 -37.41 -64.15
C ILE A 7 -23.08 -36.41 -63.18
N LEU A 8 -23.77 -36.96 -62.19
CA LEU A 8 -24.32 -36.21 -61.07
C LEU A 8 -23.18 -35.94 -60.08
N ILE A 9 -22.57 -34.75 -60.20
CA ILE A 9 -21.57 -34.31 -59.22
C ILE A 9 -22.31 -33.84 -57.98
N LEU A 10 -22.33 -34.69 -56.96
CA LEU A 10 -22.84 -34.35 -55.65
C LEU A 10 -21.82 -33.44 -54.97
N PHE A 11 -22.10 -32.15 -54.93
CA PHE A 11 -21.32 -31.20 -54.14
C PHE A 11 -21.58 -31.46 -52.64
N LEU A 12 -20.69 -32.21 -52.02
CA LEU A 12 -20.57 -32.26 -50.55
C LEU A 12 -20.03 -30.93 -50.10
N ILE A 13 -20.94 -30.02 -49.72
CA ILE A 13 -20.58 -28.80 -48.95
C ILE A 13 -20.17 -29.28 -47.56
N PRO A 14 -18.89 -29.13 -47.17
CA PRO A 14 -18.55 -29.37 -45.78
C PRO A 14 -19.30 -28.34 -44.94
N ILE A 15 -20.25 -28.79 -44.17
CA ILE A 15 -20.83 -28.00 -43.10
C ILE A 15 -19.67 -27.74 -42.14
N VAL A 16 -19.03 -26.58 -42.31
CA VAL A 16 -18.12 -26.04 -41.33
C VAL A 16 -18.98 -25.82 -40.09
N GLY A 17 -18.98 -26.80 -39.21
CA GLY A 17 -19.60 -26.64 -37.92
C GLY A 17 -19.05 -25.39 -37.26
N CYS A 18 -19.89 -24.41 -37.03
CA CYS A 18 -19.58 -23.34 -36.12
C CYS A 18 -19.09 -23.99 -34.85
N LYS A 19 -17.77 -23.98 -34.63
CA LYS A 19 -17.24 -24.20 -33.28
C LYS A 19 -17.95 -23.15 -32.42
N LYS A 20 -18.83 -23.60 -31.55
CA LYS A 20 -19.23 -22.77 -30.41
C LYS A 20 -17.92 -22.38 -29.76
N TYR A 21 -17.52 -21.13 -29.94
CA TYR A 21 -16.57 -20.52 -29.05
C TYR A 21 -17.25 -20.58 -27.69
N ASN A 22 -16.85 -21.52 -26.86
CA ASN A 22 -17.03 -21.37 -25.45
C ASN A 22 -16.32 -20.05 -25.14
N PHE A 23 -17.07 -19.04 -24.82
CA PHE A 23 -16.57 -17.92 -24.05
C PHE A 23 -16.04 -18.60 -22.79
N GLU A 24 -14.74 -18.95 -22.80
CA GLU A 24 -14.03 -19.25 -21.58
C GLU A 24 -14.31 -18.03 -20.72
N GLU A 25 -14.92 -18.27 -19.58
CA GLU A 25 -15.14 -17.29 -18.53
C GLU A 25 -13.88 -16.43 -18.49
N ILE A 26 -14.01 -15.15 -18.86
CA ILE A 26 -12.92 -14.19 -18.72
C ILE A 26 -12.66 -14.20 -17.22
N GLN A 27 -11.61 -14.89 -16.82
CA GLN A 27 -11.20 -14.94 -15.43
C GLN A 27 -10.84 -13.51 -15.06
N GLU A 28 -11.74 -12.83 -14.34
CA GLU A 28 -11.52 -11.47 -13.89
C GLU A 28 -10.23 -11.48 -13.05
N CYS A 29 -9.22 -10.78 -13.55
CA CYS A 29 -7.94 -10.67 -12.86
C CYS A 29 -8.07 -9.66 -11.74
N HIS A 30 -8.41 -10.13 -10.56
CA HIS A 30 -8.42 -9.32 -9.35
C HIS A 30 -6.99 -8.93 -8.95
N TYR A 31 -6.85 -7.75 -8.38
CA TYR A 31 -5.55 -7.30 -7.87
C TYR A 31 -5.71 -6.60 -6.51
N LEU A 32 -4.68 -6.75 -5.68
CA LEU A 32 -4.52 -6.10 -4.39
C LEU A 32 -3.04 -5.76 -4.23
N LYS A 33 -2.73 -4.49 -3.96
CA LYS A 33 -1.37 -3.99 -3.83
C LYS A 33 -1.27 -3.02 -2.66
N VAL A 34 -0.20 -3.16 -1.89
CA VAL A 34 0.14 -2.25 -0.79
C VAL A 34 1.63 -1.95 -0.82
N GLU A 35 2.03 -0.76 -0.39
CA GLU A 35 3.43 -0.35 -0.34
C GLU A 35 3.94 -0.27 1.10
N ASP A 36 5.23 -0.52 1.26
CA ASP A 36 5.92 -0.33 2.54
C ASP A 36 5.73 1.08 3.07
N THR A 37 5.59 1.20 4.37
CA THR A 37 5.28 2.47 5.02
C THR A 37 6.33 2.84 6.06
N TYR A 38 6.78 4.08 6.01
CA TYR A 38 7.75 4.65 6.94
C TYR A 38 7.06 5.65 7.86
N ILE A 39 7.12 5.40 9.17
CA ILE A 39 6.50 6.23 10.18
C ILE A 39 7.53 6.81 11.14
N PRO A 40 7.26 7.98 11.73
CA PRO A 40 8.17 8.59 12.70
C PRO A 40 8.20 7.78 14.01
N TRP A 41 9.15 8.11 14.87
CA TRP A 41 9.40 7.42 16.14
C TRP A 41 8.31 7.59 17.22
N PHE A 42 7.49 8.63 17.13
CA PHE A 42 6.45 8.89 18.14
C PHE A 42 5.19 8.07 17.92
N SER A 43 4.47 7.82 19.00
CA SER A 43 3.17 7.14 18.96
C SER A 43 2.15 7.90 18.13
N GLY A 44 1.26 7.17 17.48
CA GLY A 44 0.23 7.81 16.66
C GLY A 44 -0.61 6.82 15.88
N LYS A 45 -1.51 7.42 15.11
CA LYS A 45 -2.40 6.74 14.19
C LYS A 45 -1.95 7.02 12.78
N TYR A 46 -1.71 5.96 12.02
CA TYR A 46 -1.20 6.05 10.66
C TYR A 46 -2.13 5.33 9.69
N TRP A 47 -2.18 5.84 8.47
CA TRP A 47 -2.98 5.29 7.40
C TRP A 47 -2.07 4.85 6.27
N VAL A 48 -2.19 3.59 5.89
CA VAL A 48 -1.49 3.01 4.74
C VAL A 48 -2.50 2.82 3.63
N ASN A 49 -2.18 3.32 2.45
CA ASN A 49 -3.03 3.14 1.29
C ASN A 49 -2.76 1.77 0.67
N PHE A 50 -3.80 1.12 0.21
CA PHE A 50 -3.70 0.00 -0.70
C PHE A 50 -4.47 0.32 -1.99
N VAL A 51 -4.16 -0.39 -3.06
CA VAL A 51 -4.84 -0.28 -4.34
C VAL A 51 -5.41 -1.64 -4.68
N SER A 52 -6.70 -1.69 -4.96
CA SER A 52 -7.39 -2.89 -5.40
C SER A 52 -8.49 -2.53 -6.40
N ASP A 53 -9.07 -3.52 -7.06
CA ASP A 53 -10.34 -3.30 -7.75
C ASP A 53 -11.48 -3.08 -6.76
N TYR A 54 -12.59 -2.55 -7.26
CA TYR A 54 -13.74 -2.15 -6.42
C TYR A 54 -14.36 -3.31 -5.63
N GLU A 55 -14.37 -4.52 -6.19
CA GLU A 55 -15.00 -5.66 -5.53
C GLU A 55 -14.17 -6.14 -4.33
N ILE A 56 -12.85 -6.07 -4.41
CA ILE A 56 -11.94 -6.44 -3.34
C ILE A 56 -11.97 -5.45 -2.20
N SER A 57 -12.09 -4.15 -2.47
CA SER A 57 -11.96 -3.09 -1.46
C SER A 57 -12.90 -3.27 -0.26
N ASN A 58 -14.02 -3.95 -0.44
CA ASN A 58 -15.01 -4.21 0.60
C ASN A 58 -14.79 -5.54 1.38
N ASP A 59 -13.82 -6.36 0.97
CA ASP A 59 -13.53 -7.68 1.57
C ASP A 59 -12.07 -7.80 2.02
N VAL A 60 -11.42 -6.68 2.32
CA VAL A 60 -10.01 -6.66 2.71
C VAL A 60 -9.87 -6.77 4.22
N SER A 61 -8.96 -7.64 4.63
CA SER A 61 -8.51 -7.79 6.01
C SER A 61 -7.01 -7.59 6.10
N VAL A 62 -6.51 -7.24 7.29
CA VAL A 62 -5.09 -7.02 7.56
C VAL A 62 -4.68 -7.72 8.85
N GLU A 63 -3.51 -8.34 8.87
CA GLU A 63 -2.96 -9.00 10.05
C GLU A 63 -1.43 -8.87 10.09
N PRO A 64 -0.81 -8.79 11.26
CA PRO A 64 0.65 -8.86 11.38
C PRO A 64 1.11 -10.33 11.19
N ILE A 65 2.15 -10.53 10.36
CA ILE A 65 2.75 -11.85 10.15
C ILE A 65 3.66 -12.21 11.31
N ASN A 66 4.37 -11.22 11.86
CA ASN A 66 5.22 -11.39 13.03
C ASN A 66 4.65 -10.62 14.22
N TYR A 67 4.95 -11.10 15.43
CA TYR A 67 4.50 -10.42 16.64
C TYR A 67 5.22 -9.08 16.82
N CYS A 68 4.45 -8.00 16.81
CA CYS A 68 4.92 -6.62 16.95
C CYS A 68 4.25 -5.99 18.18
N ASN A 69 4.88 -6.11 19.34
CA ASN A 69 4.33 -5.61 20.62
C ASN A 69 4.14 -4.09 20.70
N TRP A 70 4.63 -3.36 19.72
CA TRP A 70 4.51 -1.91 19.64
C TRP A 70 3.39 -1.44 18.68
N VAL A 71 2.72 -2.38 18.04
CA VAL A 71 1.50 -2.12 17.27
C VAL A 71 0.32 -2.48 18.17
N SER A 72 -0.42 -1.48 18.61
CA SER A 72 -1.49 -1.63 19.59
C SER A 72 -2.88 -1.84 18.96
N ASP A 73 -3.07 -1.42 17.72
CA ASP A 73 -4.32 -1.61 16.97
C ASP A 73 -4.06 -1.57 15.45
N PHE A 74 -4.81 -2.35 14.69
CA PHE A 74 -4.77 -2.35 13.22
C PHE A 74 -6.12 -2.83 12.68
N ASP A 75 -6.54 -2.28 11.55
CA ASP A 75 -7.81 -2.62 10.91
C ASP A 75 -7.88 -2.05 9.49
N VAL A 76 -8.84 -2.48 8.68
CA VAL A 76 -9.18 -1.83 7.41
C VAL A 76 -10.38 -0.93 7.61
N ARG A 77 -10.21 0.37 7.34
CA ARG A 77 -11.26 1.40 7.49
C ARG A 77 -11.21 2.36 6.33
N PHE A 78 -12.36 2.66 5.74
CA PHE A 78 -12.46 3.66 4.66
C PHE A 78 -11.49 3.39 3.50
N GLU A 79 -11.38 2.13 3.07
CA GLU A 79 -10.48 1.70 1.98
C GLU A 79 -8.99 2.00 2.25
N LYS A 80 -8.60 2.03 3.52
CA LYS A 80 -7.23 2.22 3.97
C LYS A 80 -6.92 1.30 5.13
N ILE A 81 -5.68 0.93 5.28
CA ILE A 81 -5.20 0.21 6.46
C ILE A 81 -4.91 1.25 7.55
N TYR A 82 -5.56 1.06 8.68
CA TYR A 82 -5.34 1.83 9.89
C TYR A 82 -4.35 1.08 10.78
N ILE A 83 -3.37 1.77 11.32
CA ILE A 83 -2.39 1.21 12.25
C ILE A 83 -2.17 2.21 13.39
N GLN A 84 -2.28 1.73 14.62
CA GLN A 84 -1.93 2.50 15.82
C GLN A 84 -0.65 1.92 16.43
N VAL A 85 0.32 2.79 16.68
CA VAL A 85 1.64 2.38 17.16
C VAL A 85 2.06 3.15 18.41
N ASP A 86 2.89 2.52 19.21
CA ASP A 86 3.53 3.13 20.37
C ASP A 86 4.81 3.87 19.99
N THR A 87 5.26 4.75 20.88
CA THR A 87 6.53 5.45 20.73
C THR A 87 7.69 4.48 20.66
N ASN A 88 8.59 4.68 19.71
CA ASN A 88 9.87 3.99 19.67
C ASN A 88 10.91 4.81 20.44
N ASP A 89 11.12 4.51 21.70
CA ASP A 89 12.09 5.14 22.58
C ASP A 89 13.48 4.47 22.56
N THR A 90 13.68 3.57 21.60
CA THR A 90 14.96 2.87 21.42
C THR A 90 15.88 3.59 20.44
N ASP A 91 17.14 3.18 20.40
CA ASP A 91 18.18 3.68 19.50
C ASP A 91 18.20 2.97 18.12
N ARG A 92 17.20 2.13 17.86
CA ARG A 92 17.10 1.33 16.63
C ARG A 92 15.76 1.56 15.94
N ASP A 93 15.80 1.57 14.63
CA ASP A 93 14.58 1.43 13.83
C ASP A 93 13.97 0.05 14.08
N ARG A 94 12.65 -0.05 13.98
CA ARG A 94 11.95 -1.32 14.11
C ARG A 94 10.97 -1.50 12.97
N GLU A 95 10.66 -2.75 12.66
CA GLU A 95 9.78 -3.10 11.56
C GLU A 95 8.73 -4.12 11.97
N CYS A 96 7.60 -4.09 11.31
CA CYS A 96 6.53 -5.06 11.44
C CYS A 96 6.01 -5.43 10.06
N LEU A 97 6.03 -6.73 9.75
CA LEU A 97 5.51 -7.26 8.51
C LEU A 97 4.03 -7.58 8.66
N PHE A 98 3.22 -7.07 7.75
CA PHE A 98 1.79 -7.31 7.66
C PHE A 98 1.44 -8.07 6.38
N VAL A 99 0.36 -8.83 6.42
CA VAL A 99 -0.35 -9.32 5.26
C VAL A 99 -1.68 -8.58 5.16
N VAL A 100 -2.01 -8.17 3.95
CA VAL A 100 -3.34 -7.69 3.57
C VAL A 100 -3.95 -8.71 2.61
N TYR A 101 -5.19 -9.11 2.82
CA TYR A 101 -5.77 -10.20 2.05
C TYR A 101 -7.28 -10.08 1.90
N SER A 102 -7.81 -10.74 0.87
CA SER A 102 -9.23 -11.01 0.68
C SER A 102 -9.43 -12.52 0.55
N ASN A 103 -10.19 -13.09 1.46
CA ASN A 103 -10.52 -14.51 1.43
C ASN A 103 -11.46 -14.86 0.29
N LYS A 104 -12.39 -13.98 -0.04
CA LYS A 104 -13.37 -14.18 -1.10
C LYS A 104 -12.69 -14.36 -2.47
N PHE A 105 -11.66 -13.59 -2.73
CA PHE A 105 -10.94 -13.60 -4.01
C PHE A 105 -9.63 -14.38 -3.98
N ASN A 106 -9.26 -14.95 -2.82
CA ASN A 106 -8.02 -15.69 -2.60
C ASN A 106 -6.78 -14.92 -3.09
N ILE A 107 -6.69 -13.66 -2.71
CA ILE A 107 -5.60 -12.75 -3.08
C ILE A 107 -5.00 -12.13 -1.82
N SER A 108 -3.69 -11.92 -1.84
CA SER A 108 -2.98 -11.26 -0.74
C SER A 108 -1.75 -10.51 -1.24
N ASP A 109 -1.33 -9.53 -0.45
CA ASP A 109 -0.04 -8.84 -0.59
C ASP A 109 0.55 -8.59 0.80
N THR A 110 1.84 -8.29 0.86
CA THR A 110 2.54 -8.03 2.12
C THR A 110 3.24 -6.68 2.09
N PHE A 111 3.34 -6.03 3.25
CA PHE A 111 4.04 -4.77 3.39
C PHE A 111 4.70 -4.64 4.76
N ASN A 112 5.77 -3.86 4.83
CA ASN A 112 6.45 -3.53 6.07
C ASN A 112 6.03 -2.15 6.57
N VAL A 113 5.89 -2.06 7.88
CA VAL A 113 5.80 -0.79 8.61
C VAL A 113 7.12 -0.57 9.31
N PHE A 114 7.88 0.42 8.86
CA PHE A 114 9.16 0.82 9.43
C PHE A 114 8.96 2.00 10.35
N GLN A 115 9.26 1.84 11.65
CA GLN A 115 9.23 2.95 12.59
C GLN A 115 10.65 3.40 12.94
N GLN A 116 10.90 4.68 12.73
CA GLN A 116 12.19 5.30 13.03
C GLN A 116 12.55 5.17 14.51
N LYS A 117 13.83 5.11 14.81
CA LYS A 117 14.37 5.18 16.17
C LYS A 117 14.02 6.50 16.85
N GLY A 118 13.68 6.46 18.12
CA GLY A 118 13.32 7.63 18.91
C GLY A 118 14.48 8.33 19.60
N VAL A 119 15.60 7.61 19.80
CA VAL A 119 16.82 8.15 20.42
C VAL A 119 18.03 7.89 19.55
N ASP A 120 19.03 8.75 19.65
CA ASP A 120 20.34 8.49 19.03
C ASP A 120 21.16 7.51 19.90
N THR A 121 22.28 7.06 19.38
CA THR A 121 23.20 6.16 20.08
C THR A 121 23.79 6.72 21.39
N SER A 122 23.58 8.03 21.66
CA SER A 122 23.95 8.69 22.90
C SER A 122 22.78 8.84 23.89
N GLY A 123 21.61 8.25 23.57
CA GLY A 123 20.40 8.35 24.39
C GLY A 123 19.62 9.65 24.24
N ASN A 124 19.96 10.48 23.26
CA ASN A 124 19.22 11.69 22.96
C ASN A 124 18.07 11.39 21.98
N PRO A 125 16.91 12.11 22.09
CA PRO A 125 15.82 11.94 21.16
C PRO A 125 16.25 12.10 19.71
N SER A 126 16.01 11.11 18.89
CA SER A 126 16.31 11.15 17.44
C SER A 126 15.40 12.17 16.80
N ILE A 127 15.97 13.24 16.30
CA ILE A 127 15.27 14.18 15.45
C ILE A 127 15.36 13.61 14.02
N GLY A 128 14.28 13.02 13.53
CA GLY A 128 14.20 12.46 12.18
C GLY A 128 14.75 13.42 11.14
N GLY A 129 15.84 13.03 10.47
CA GLY A 129 16.38 13.66 9.26
C GLY A 129 17.36 14.80 9.46
N SER A 130 18.63 14.48 9.26
CA SER A 130 19.75 15.33 8.79
C SER A 130 19.81 16.79 9.22
N SER A 131 20.88 17.05 9.90
CA SER A 131 21.50 18.34 10.23
C SER A 131 21.10 18.95 11.57
N SER A 132 22.14 19.20 12.35
CA SER A 132 22.21 19.93 13.61
C SER A 132 21.35 21.20 13.70
N ALA A 133 20.04 21.02 13.78
CA ALA A 133 19.10 22.11 13.98
C ALA A 133 18.66 22.13 15.45
N SER A 134 18.89 23.27 16.10
CA SER A 134 18.37 23.60 17.42
C SER A 134 16.95 23.00 17.62
N ARG A 135 16.73 22.29 18.71
CA ARG A 135 15.50 21.53 19.07
C ARG A 135 14.17 22.28 18.95
N ASN A 136 14.19 23.53 18.54
CA ASN A 136 13.01 24.39 18.44
C ASN A 136 12.93 25.12 17.10
N GLN A 137 13.64 24.67 16.06
CA GLN A 137 13.60 25.35 14.77
C GLN A 137 12.53 24.74 13.86
N CYS A 138 11.74 25.61 13.22
CA CYS A 138 10.71 25.23 12.26
C CYS A 138 11.26 24.27 11.16
N ALA A 139 10.52 23.20 10.89
CA ALA A 139 10.89 22.19 9.90
C ALA A 139 10.67 22.65 8.44
N ALA A 140 9.87 23.69 8.20
CA ALA A 140 9.55 24.17 6.86
C ALA A 140 10.77 24.71 6.11
N ARG A 141 10.72 24.63 4.78
CA ARG A 141 11.73 25.23 3.88
C ARG A 141 11.18 26.52 3.27
N THR A 142 12.04 27.50 3.11
CA THR A 142 11.72 28.76 2.42
C THR A 142 11.64 28.51 0.89
N LYS A 143 11.08 29.47 0.15
CA LYS A 143 11.04 29.45 -1.33
C LYS A 143 12.44 29.29 -1.98
N LYS A 144 13.51 29.62 -1.28
CA LYS A 144 14.91 29.43 -1.73
C LYS A 144 15.51 28.08 -1.32
N GLY A 145 14.70 27.12 -0.86
CA GLY A 145 15.12 25.78 -0.44
C GLY A 145 15.85 25.72 0.92
N LYS A 146 16.12 26.84 1.57
CA LYS A 146 16.77 26.88 2.88
C LYS A 146 15.76 26.61 4.01
N ARG A 147 16.22 26.01 5.10
CA ARG A 147 15.37 25.77 6.27
C ARG A 147 14.89 27.09 6.88
N CYS A 148 13.65 27.13 7.34
CA CYS A 148 13.11 28.27 8.06
C CYS A 148 13.89 28.52 9.35
N LYS A 149 14.36 29.74 9.58
CA LYS A 149 15.16 30.11 10.75
C LYS A 149 14.32 30.37 12.01
N ARG A 150 13.00 30.39 11.91
CA ARG A 150 12.09 30.65 13.03
C ARG A 150 11.99 29.47 13.97
N ARG A 151 11.64 29.74 15.23
CA ARG A 151 11.29 28.67 16.18
C ARG A 151 9.94 28.05 15.82
N ALA A 152 9.83 26.75 16.02
CA ALA A 152 8.54 26.05 15.97
C ALA A 152 7.64 26.53 17.11
N SER A 153 6.34 26.52 16.88
CA SER A 153 5.32 26.79 17.89
C SER A 153 5.32 25.68 18.94
N LYS A 154 4.89 26.00 20.17
CA LYS A 154 4.82 25.02 21.25
C LYS A 154 3.89 23.86 20.85
N GLY A 155 4.40 22.63 20.86
CA GLY A 155 3.65 21.45 20.45
C GLY A 155 3.58 21.21 18.93
N SER A 156 4.33 21.99 18.11
CA SER A 156 4.40 21.83 16.65
C SER A 156 5.85 21.77 16.18
N ILE A 157 6.08 21.12 15.05
CA ILE A 157 7.36 21.15 14.34
C ILE A 157 7.46 22.38 13.40
N TYR A 158 6.36 23.11 13.21
CA TYR A 158 6.27 24.30 12.37
C TYR A 158 6.13 25.58 13.21
N CYS A 159 6.59 26.68 12.66
CA CYS A 159 6.32 28.01 13.25
C CYS A 159 4.94 28.50 12.83
N TRP A 160 4.43 29.51 13.52
CA TRP A 160 3.12 30.12 13.25
C TRP A 160 2.88 30.54 11.79
N GLN A 161 3.94 30.84 11.02
CA GLN A 161 3.81 31.18 9.60
C GLN A 161 3.66 29.95 8.69
N HIS A 162 3.98 28.75 9.17
CA HIS A 162 3.94 27.51 8.42
C HIS A 162 2.92 26.52 9.00
N GLY A 163 1.93 26.99 9.74
CA GLY A 163 0.82 26.21 10.25
C GLY A 163 1.07 25.55 11.61
N GLY A 164 1.92 26.15 12.44
CA GLY A 164 2.17 25.71 13.82
C GLY A 164 1.33 26.47 14.82
#